data_537389f3fe97b54a3a7e213f1c4109f2
#
_entry.id   537389f3fe97b54a3a7e213f1c4109f2
#
_cell.length_a   1.000
_cell.length_b   1.000
_cell.length_c   1.000
_cell.angle_alpha   90.00
_cell.angle_beta   90.00
_cell.angle_gamma   90.00
#
_symmetry.space_group_name_H-M   'P 1'
#
loop_
_entity.id
_entity.type
_entity.pdbx_description
1 polymer ?
#
loop_
_entity_poly.entity_id
_entity_poly.type
_entity_poly.pdbx_seq_one_letter_code
_entity_poly.pdbx_strand_id
1 'polypeptide(L)'
;LIFAMTRKNAVAWAKEAGRDVVKMLNENQRKELEKISKKILPKDSYDNTKLTTELAQMVKNGTAFHHAGLDQRCRTIIETEYKNRHIKFLTATPTLAAGVNLPARRVVIPSVMRYTSNGLEKISILEYKQMCGRAGRPQYDDMGESIIISKGYPDEILEHYVDGEPEPLESKTLDEDSSLRINLLGFIYTASKFNPTSYEKIIKFFSQTFAAYQLSDDSVLEKKVTKQLEKLKEYGMITD
;
A
#
# COMPACT_ATOMS: atom_id res chain seq x y z
N LEU A 1 -3.58 0.35 -15.32
CA LEU A 1 -3.75 0.37 -13.86
C LEU A 1 -4.46 1.64 -13.45
N ILE A 2 -5.49 1.53 -12.60
CA ILE A 2 -6.19 2.69 -12.02
C ILE A 2 -6.10 2.63 -10.50
N PHE A 3 -5.69 3.71 -9.87
CA PHE A 3 -5.65 3.82 -8.42
C PHE A 3 -6.97 4.36 -7.85
N ALA A 4 -7.69 3.52 -7.12
CA ALA A 4 -8.95 3.86 -6.46
C ALA A 4 -8.72 4.18 -4.99
N MET A 5 -9.15 5.33 -4.51
CA MET A 5 -8.94 5.77 -3.12
C MET A 5 -9.73 4.95 -2.08
N THR A 6 -10.68 4.11 -2.52
CA THR A 6 -11.44 3.20 -1.66
C THR A 6 -11.53 1.80 -2.23
N ARG A 7 -11.65 0.78 -1.36
CA ARG A 7 -11.88 -0.62 -1.77
C ARG A 7 -13.16 -0.76 -2.60
N LYS A 8 -14.22 -0.02 -2.22
CA LYS A 8 -15.52 -0.02 -2.92
C LYS A 8 -15.37 0.46 -4.36
N ASN A 9 -14.65 1.56 -4.58
CA ASN A 9 -14.42 2.09 -5.91
C ASN A 9 -13.53 1.16 -6.75
N ALA A 10 -12.51 0.51 -6.13
CA ALA A 10 -11.68 -0.46 -6.83
C ALA A 10 -12.53 -1.60 -7.43
N VAL A 11 -13.43 -2.17 -6.64
CA VAL A 11 -14.35 -3.22 -7.10
C VAL A 11 -15.30 -2.68 -8.18
N ALA A 12 -15.93 -1.53 -7.94
CA ALA A 12 -16.93 -0.97 -8.86
C ALA A 12 -16.33 -0.66 -10.24
N TRP A 13 -15.18 -0.01 -10.29
CA TRP A 13 -14.52 0.36 -11.54
C TRP A 13 -13.98 -0.84 -12.32
N ALA A 14 -13.46 -1.88 -11.62
CA ALA A 14 -13.08 -3.12 -12.29
C ALA A 14 -14.27 -3.81 -12.96
N LYS A 15 -15.42 -3.81 -12.29
CA LYS A 15 -16.66 -4.38 -12.80
C LYS A 15 -17.19 -3.60 -14.02
N GLU A 16 -17.18 -2.28 -13.95
CA GLU A 16 -17.61 -1.41 -15.03
C GLU A 16 -16.73 -1.57 -16.26
N ALA A 17 -15.41 -1.47 -16.10
CA ALA A 17 -14.45 -1.67 -17.17
C ALA A 17 -14.58 -3.04 -17.85
N GLY A 18 -14.97 -4.07 -17.10
CA GLY A 18 -15.16 -5.43 -17.64
C GLY A 18 -16.19 -5.50 -18.76
N ARG A 19 -17.17 -4.59 -18.80
CA ARG A 19 -18.19 -4.53 -19.85
C ARG A 19 -17.60 -4.21 -21.24
N ASP A 20 -16.51 -3.44 -21.25
CA ASP A 20 -15.85 -3.03 -22.49
C ASP A 20 -14.63 -3.89 -22.78
N VAL A 21 -13.83 -4.22 -21.78
CA VAL A 21 -12.64 -5.07 -21.95
C VAL A 21 -13.01 -6.44 -22.51
N VAL A 22 -14.12 -7.04 -22.09
CA VAL A 22 -14.58 -8.34 -22.58
C VAL A 22 -14.84 -8.36 -24.09
N LYS A 23 -15.24 -7.23 -24.68
CA LYS A 23 -15.48 -7.09 -26.14
C LYS A 23 -14.17 -7.13 -26.94
N MET A 24 -13.05 -6.79 -26.31
CA MET A 24 -11.72 -6.73 -26.93
C MET A 24 -10.95 -8.07 -26.83
N LEU A 25 -11.48 -9.04 -26.10
CA LEU A 25 -10.81 -10.32 -25.88
C LEU A 25 -11.06 -11.30 -27.02
N ASN A 26 -9.99 -11.89 -27.56
CA ASN A 26 -10.06 -13.01 -28.49
C ASN A 26 -10.34 -14.35 -27.74
N GLU A 27 -10.64 -15.41 -28.50
CA GLU A 27 -11.02 -16.72 -27.92
C GLU A 27 -9.90 -17.33 -27.03
N ASN A 28 -8.64 -17.22 -27.43
CA ASN A 28 -7.53 -17.76 -26.65
C ASN A 28 -7.40 -17.04 -25.31
N GLN A 29 -7.54 -15.72 -25.32
CA GLN A 29 -7.53 -14.92 -24.08
C GLN A 29 -8.71 -15.27 -23.17
N ARG A 30 -9.91 -15.47 -23.72
CA ARG A 30 -11.09 -15.90 -22.94
C ARG A 30 -10.87 -17.26 -22.27
N LYS A 31 -10.32 -18.24 -23.02
CA LYS A 31 -10.01 -19.56 -22.47
C LYS A 31 -8.99 -19.49 -21.31
N GLU A 32 -7.97 -18.65 -21.46
CA GLU A 32 -6.96 -18.48 -20.41
C GLU A 32 -7.53 -17.79 -19.17
N LEU A 33 -8.30 -16.73 -19.36
CA LEU A 33 -8.97 -16.03 -18.25
C LEU A 33 -9.99 -16.93 -17.52
N GLU A 34 -10.62 -17.86 -18.23
CA GLU A 34 -11.50 -18.84 -17.59
C GLU A 34 -10.73 -19.82 -16.68
N LYS A 35 -9.52 -20.27 -17.10
CA LYS A 35 -8.66 -21.07 -16.24
C LYS A 35 -8.21 -20.30 -15.00
N ILE A 36 -7.85 -19.03 -15.16
CA ILE A 36 -7.45 -18.15 -14.05
C ILE A 36 -8.61 -17.96 -13.07
N SER A 37 -9.81 -17.70 -13.59
CA SER A 37 -11.02 -17.59 -12.79
C SER A 37 -11.29 -18.85 -11.94
N LYS A 38 -11.06 -20.05 -12.49
CA LYS A 38 -11.16 -21.31 -11.77
C LYS A 38 -10.09 -21.47 -10.68
N LYS A 39 -8.89 -20.93 -10.88
CA LYS A 39 -7.86 -20.88 -9.83
C LYS A 39 -8.28 -19.98 -8.66
N ILE A 40 -8.95 -18.86 -8.93
CA ILE A 40 -9.44 -17.93 -7.89
C ILE A 40 -10.60 -18.56 -7.11
N LEU A 41 -11.50 -19.25 -7.79
CA LEU A 41 -12.71 -19.88 -7.23
C LEU A 41 -12.70 -21.38 -7.49
N PRO A 42 -11.92 -22.18 -6.75
CA PRO A 42 -11.94 -23.64 -6.87
C PRO A 42 -13.27 -24.18 -6.37
N LYS A 43 -13.80 -25.21 -7.09
CA LYS A 43 -15.13 -25.77 -6.83
C LYS A 43 -15.31 -26.35 -5.41
N ASP A 44 -14.21 -26.88 -4.86
CA ASP A 44 -14.21 -27.62 -3.59
C ASP A 44 -13.66 -26.79 -2.40
N SER A 45 -13.62 -25.46 -2.51
CA SER A 45 -13.09 -24.61 -1.45
C SER A 45 -14.22 -24.06 -0.57
N TYR A 46 -14.13 -24.29 0.73
CA TYR A 46 -14.97 -23.66 1.75
C TYR A 46 -14.69 -22.15 1.92
N ASP A 47 -13.57 -21.66 1.38
CA ASP A 47 -13.13 -20.26 1.50
C ASP A 47 -13.72 -19.33 0.42
N ASN A 48 -14.71 -19.79 -0.34
CA ASN A 48 -15.35 -19.01 -1.39
C ASN A 48 -16.25 -17.92 -0.80
N THR A 49 -15.73 -16.72 -0.72
CA THR A 49 -16.47 -15.54 -0.26
C THR A 49 -17.19 -14.85 -1.42
N LYS A 50 -18.14 -13.97 -1.10
CA LYS A 50 -18.76 -13.08 -2.11
C LYS A 50 -17.72 -12.29 -2.90
N LEU A 51 -16.68 -11.82 -2.21
CA LEU A 51 -15.61 -11.01 -2.83
C LEU A 51 -14.78 -11.83 -3.84
N THR A 52 -14.43 -13.09 -3.49
CA THR A 52 -13.70 -13.99 -4.40
C THR A 52 -14.53 -14.41 -5.59
N THR A 53 -15.83 -14.57 -5.41
CA THR A 53 -16.78 -14.86 -6.50
C THR A 53 -16.88 -13.68 -7.48
N GLU A 54 -17.01 -12.47 -6.96
CA GLU A 54 -17.01 -11.25 -7.79
C GLU A 54 -15.69 -11.07 -8.55
N LEU A 55 -14.55 -11.32 -7.88
CA LEU A 55 -13.23 -11.26 -8.51
C LEU A 55 -13.09 -12.27 -9.65
N ALA A 56 -13.47 -13.53 -9.43
CA ALA A 56 -13.41 -14.57 -10.43
C ALA A 56 -14.25 -14.24 -11.68
N GLN A 57 -15.42 -13.62 -11.48
CA GLN A 57 -16.26 -13.16 -12.59
C GLN A 57 -15.62 -12.00 -13.37
N MET A 58 -14.99 -11.04 -12.67
CA MET A 58 -14.30 -9.93 -13.33
C MET A 58 -13.10 -10.42 -14.13
N VAL A 59 -12.35 -11.39 -13.60
CA VAL A 59 -11.20 -11.98 -14.31
C VAL A 59 -11.62 -12.63 -15.62
N LYS A 60 -12.76 -13.29 -15.72
CA LYS A 60 -13.30 -13.78 -16.99
C LYS A 60 -13.50 -12.67 -18.03
N ASN A 61 -13.76 -11.46 -17.57
CA ASN A 61 -13.93 -10.28 -18.42
C ASN A 61 -12.60 -9.54 -18.70
N GLY A 62 -11.46 -10.08 -18.25
CA GLY A 62 -10.14 -9.48 -18.45
C GLY A 62 -9.81 -8.34 -17.50
N THR A 63 -10.59 -8.15 -16.42
CA THR A 63 -10.39 -7.13 -15.42
C THR A 63 -10.20 -7.74 -14.03
N ALA A 64 -9.55 -6.99 -13.12
CA ALA A 64 -9.42 -7.38 -11.74
C ALA A 64 -9.34 -6.16 -10.82
N PHE A 65 -9.54 -6.38 -9.53
CA PHE A 65 -9.22 -5.42 -8.49
C PHE A 65 -8.20 -5.99 -7.51
N HIS A 66 -7.45 -5.10 -6.86
CA HIS A 66 -6.43 -5.45 -5.87
C HIS A 66 -6.50 -4.51 -4.66
N HIS A 67 -6.72 -5.06 -3.49
CA HIS A 67 -6.68 -4.34 -2.23
C HIS A 67 -6.44 -5.29 -1.05
N ALA A 68 -6.07 -4.76 0.12
CA ALA A 68 -5.75 -5.53 1.32
C ALA A 68 -6.90 -6.40 1.88
N GLY A 69 -8.13 -6.25 1.38
CA GLY A 69 -9.27 -7.10 1.75
C GLY A 69 -9.33 -8.43 1.00
N LEU A 70 -8.49 -8.65 -0.03
CA LEU A 70 -8.33 -9.95 -0.67
C LEU A 70 -7.39 -10.82 0.15
N ASP A 71 -7.65 -12.14 0.17
CA ASP A 71 -6.71 -13.11 0.72
C ASP A 71 -5.39 -13.13 -0.08
N GLN A 72 -4.32 -13.66 0.56
CA GLN A 72 -2.99 -13.67 -0.03
C GLN A 72 -2.93 -14.48 -1.33
N ARG A 73 -3.65 -15.61 -1.39
CA ARG A 73 -3.70 -16.48 -2.58
C ARG A 73 -4.28 -15.73 -3.79
N CYS A 74 -5.42 -15.07 -3.61
CA CYS A 74 -6.06 -14.27 -4.65
C CYS A 74 -5.16 -13.11 -5.09
N ARG A 75 -4.52 -12.41 -4.16
CA ARG A 75 -3.57 -11.33 -4.50
C ARG A 75 -2.43 -11.84 -5.36
N THR A 76 -1.78 -12.95 -4.96
CA THR A 76 -0.67 -13.55 -5.72
C THR A 76 -1.10 -13.98 -7.14
N ILE A 77 -2.30 -14.58 -7.28
CA ILE A 77 -2.84 -14.94 -8.60
C ILE A 77 -3.01 -13.69 -9.48
N ILE A 78 -3.67 -12.65 -8.96
CA ILE A 78 -3.90 -11.42 -9.73
C ILE A 78 -2.59 -10.75 -10.13
N GLU A 79 -1.64 -10.65 -9.21
CA GLU A 79 -0.31 -10.07 -9.46
C GLU A 79 0.45 -10.82 -10.56
N THR A 80 0.45 -12.15 -10.50
CA THR A 80 1.10 -13.01 -11.50
C THR A 80 0.43 -12.86 -12.86
N GLU A 81 -0.89 -12.96 -12.90
CA GLU A 81 -1.63 -12.97 -14.17
C GLU A 81 -1.73 -11.57 -14.81
N TYR A 82 -1.59 -10.51 -14.00
CA TYR A 82 -1.42 -9.15 -14.52
C TYR A 82 -0.02 -8.95 -15.13
N LYS A 83 1.05 -9.42 -14.47
CA LYS A 83 2.41 -9.42 -15.04
C LYS A 83 2.47 -10.19 -16.35
N ASN A 84 1.80 -11.34 -16.42
CA ASN A 84 1.69 -12.17 -17.62
C ASN A 84 0.78 -11.56 -18.72
N ARG A 85 0.19 -10.38 -18.46
CA ARG A 85 -0.69 -9.64 -19.40
C ARG A 85 -1.99 -10.38 -19.74
N HIS A 86 -2.38 -11.39 -18.98
CA HIS A 86 -3.70 -12.01 -19.12
C HIS A 86 -4.78 -11.04 -18.69
N ILE A 87 -4.63 -10.43 -17.51
CA ILE A 87 -5.51 -9.36 -17.01
C ILE A 87 -5.11 -8.05 -17.72
N LYS A 88 -6.08 -7.42 -18.41
CA LYS A 88 -5.85 -6.22 -19.22
C LYS A 88 -6.05 -4.93 -18.42
N PHE A 89 -6.92 -4.98 -17.43
CA PHE A 89 -7.32 -3.82 -16.65
C PHE A 89 -7.31 -4.18 -15.15
N LEU A 90 -6.57 -3.41 -14.38
CA LEU A 90 -6.45 -3.60 -12.93
C LEU A 90 -6.81 -2.31 -12.21
N THR A 91 -7.68 -2.41 -11.22
CA THR A 91 -7.89 -1.34 -10.25
C THR A 91 -7.25 -1.71 -8.93
N ALA A 92 -6.64 -0.76 -8.25
CA ALA A 92 -5.97 -1.04 -6.98
C ALA A 92 -6.11 0.13 -6.01
N THR A 93 -6.03 -0.17 -4.71
CA THR A 93 -5.86 0.89 -3.72
C THR A 93 -4.39 1.35 -3.68
N PRO A 94 -4.09 2.58 -3.22
CA PRO A 94 -2.73 3.14 -3.20
C PRO A 94 -1.70 2.27 -2.47
N THR A 95 -2.12 1.42 -1.54
CA THR A 95 -1.24 0.45 -0.85
C THR A 95 -0.50 -0.49 -1.81
N LEU A 96 -1.02 -0.71 -3.02
CA LEU A 96 -0.32 -1.47 -4.06
C LEU A 96 0.93 -0.73 -4.57
N ALA A 97 0.88 0.59 -4.65
CA ALA A 97 1.99 1.39 -5.19
C ALA A 97 3.28 1.20 -4.39
N ALA A 98 3.19 1.07 -3.06
CA ALA A 98 4.35 0.92 -2.18
C ALA A 98 4.82 -0.53 -1.99
N GLY A 99 3.92 -1.52 -2.11
CA GLY A 99 4.21 -2.89 -1.66
C GLY A 99 4.49 -3.92 -2.75
N VAL A 100 4.10 -3.68 -4.00
CA VAL A 100 4.17 -4.70 -5.07
C VAL A 100 4.68 -4.10 -6.38
N ASN A 101 5.57 -4.82 -7.04
CA ASN A 101 6.05 -4.41 -8.37
C ASN A 101 5.08 -4.86 -9.47
N LEU A 102 4.10 -4.01 -9.79
CA LEU A 102 3.12 -4.22 -10.86
C LEU A 102 3.16 -3.04 -11.84
N PRO A 103 4.10 -3.03 -12.79
CA PRO A 103 4.19 -1.97 -13.76
C PRO A 103 3.08 -2.07 -14.80
N ALA A 104 2.58 -0.93 -15.25
CA ALA A 104 1.56 -0.79 -16.27
C ALA A 104 2.03 0.19 -17.35
N ARG A 105 1.67 -0.01 -18.61
CA ARG A 105 1.94 0.99 -19.65
C ARG A 105 1.34 2.34 -19.26
N ARG A 106 0.09 2.32 -18.76
CA ARG A 106 -0.65 3.52 -18.38
C ARG A 106 -1.19 3.40 -16.95
N VAL A 107 -0.96 4.43 -16.17
CA VAL A 107 -1.51 4.60 -14.82
C VAL A 107 -2.52 5.74 -14.83
N VAL A 108 -3.66 5.55 -14.18
CA VAL A 108 -4.68 6.60 -14.05
C VAL A 108 -4.92 6.84 -12.56
N ILE A 109 -4.89 8.11 -12.18
CA ILE A 109 -5.16 8.60 -10.81
C ILE A 109 -6.40 9.50 -10.89
N PRO A 110 -7.61 8.95 -10.64
CA PRO A 110 -8.86 9.69 -10.83
C PRO A 110 -9.13 10.75 -9.78
N SER A 111 -8.41 10.74 -8.68
CA SER A 111 -8.53 11.72 -7.60
C SER A 111 -7.27 11.76 -6.76
N VAL A 112 -6.88 12.94 -6.32
CA VAL A 112 -5.85 13.16 -5.31
C VAL A 112 -6.42 13.33 -3.90
N MET A 113 -7.73 13.13 -3.75
CA MET A 113 -8.42 13.25 -2.47
C MET A 113 -8.78 11.87 -1.93
N ARG A 114 -8.54 11.65 -0.63
CA ARG A 114 -8.98 10.45 0.08
C ARG A 114 -9.63 10.79 1.42
N TYR A 115 -10.48 9.90 1.90
CA TYR A 115 -11.01 9.99 3.27
C TYR A 115 -10.04 9.33 4.25
N THR A 116 -9.72 10.08 5.31
CA THR A 116 -8.96 9.64 6.49
C THR A 116 -9.82 9.74 7.75
N SER A 117 -9.25 9.46 8.91
CA SER A 117 -9.89 9.71 10.22
C SER A 117 -10.21 11.19 10.46
N ASN A 118 -9.46 12.09 9.81
CA ASN A 118 -9.60 13.55 9.95
C ASN A 118 -10.52 14.17 8.88
N GLY A 119 -11.08 13.34 7.99
CA GLY A 119 -11.96 13.77 6.92
C GLY A 119 -11.38 13.61 5.53
N LEU A 120 -11.76 14.50 4.60
CA LEU A 120 -11.29 14.48 3.22
C LEU A 120 -9.96 15.24 3.12
N GLU A 121 -8.90 14.54 2.78
CA GLU A 121 -7.53 15.08 2.69
C GLU A 121 -6.91 14.82 1.32
N LYS A 122 -5.99 15.70 0.91
CA LYS A 122 -5.12 15.45 -0.25
C LYS A 122 -4.11 14.34 0.08
N ILE A 123 -3.79 13.50 -0.90
CA ILE A 123 -2.66 12.56 -0.78
C ILE A 123 -1.34 13.34 -0.81
N SER A 124 -0.27 12.77 -0.27
CA SER A 124 1.06 13.37 -0.35
C SER A 124 1.62 13.33 -1.78
N ILE A 125 2.56 14.23 -2.07
CA ILE A 125 3.29 14.22 -3.35
C ILE A 125 4.07 12.92 -3.50
N LEU A 126 4.67 12.43 -2.42
CA LEU A 126 5.37 11.15 -2.39
C LEU A 126 4.45 10.00 -2.82
N GLU A 127 3.24 9.92 -2.26
CA GLU A 127 2.26 8.88 -2.63
C GLU A 127 1.85 8.98 -4.10
N TYR A 128 1.61 10.20 -4.58
CA TYR A 128 1.34 10.46 -5.99
C TYR A 128 2.50 10.00 -6.89
N LYS A 129 3.74 10.39 -6.58
CA LYS A 129 4.93 10.01 -7.36
C LYS A 129 5.14 8.48 -7.34
N GLN A 130 4.88 7.79 -6.22
CA GLN A 130 4.92 6.33 -6.14
C GLN A 130 3.88 5.65 -7.05
N MET A 131 2.68 6.22 -7.15
CA MET A 131 1.67 5.73 -8.09
C MET A 131 2.08 5.98 -9.54
N CYS A 132 2.59 7.17 -9.86
CA CYS A 132 3.12 7.50 -11.18
C CYS A 132 4.28 6.61 -11.59
N GLY A 133 5.16 6.26 -10.66
CA GLY A 133 6.28 5.34 -10.86
C GLY A 133 5.90 3.90 -11.24
N ARG A 134 4.60 3.58 -11.27
CA ARG A 134 4.08 2.33 -11.85
C ARG A 134 3.79 2.42 -13.34
N ALA A 135 3.90 3.61 -13.94
CA ALA A 135 3.76 3.79 -15.36
C ALA A 135 5.04 3.42 -16.10
N GLY A 136 4.88 2.66 -17.20
CA GLY A 136 6.00 2.14 -17.99
C GLY A 136 6.46 0.74 -17.56
N ARG A 137 6.74 -0.09 -18.56
CA ARG A 137 7.29 -1.44 -18.39
C ARG A 137 8.62 -1.52 -19.13
N PRO A 138 9.77 -1.38 -18.46
CA PRO A 138 11.07 -1.16 -19.10
C PRO A 138 11.44 -2.16 -20.20
N GLN A 139 10.91 -3.40 -20.12
CA GLN A 139 11.18 -4.45 -21.12
C GLN A 139 10.21 -4.46 -22.31
N TYR A 140 9.17 -3.58 -22.29
CA TYR A 140 8.05 -3.68 -23.24
C TYR A 140 7.54 -2.34 -23.78
N ASP A 141 7.76 -1.26 -23.06
CA ASP A 141 7.22 0.06 -23.39
C ASP A 141 8.38 1.05 -23.50
N ASP A 142 8.46 1.77 -24.59
CA ASP A 142 9.41 2.87 -24.78
C ASP A 142 9.06 4.06 -23.87
N MET A 143 7.78 4.17 -23.50
CA MET A 143 7.25 5.26 -22.67
C MET A 143 6.10 4.77 -21.80
N GLY A 144 6.09 5.22 -20.54
CA GLY A 144 4.97 5.09 -19.60
C GLY A 144 4.16 6.39 -19.53
N GLU A 145 2.85 6.26 -19.34
CA GLU A 145 1.95 7.40 -19.19
C GLU A 145 1.29 7.38 -17.81
N SER A 146 1.36 8.49 -17.09
CA SER A 146 0.59 8.74 -15.89
C SER A 146 -0.44 9.83 -16.15
N ILE A 147 -1.71 9.52 -15.89
CA ILE A 147 -2.85 10.39 -16.14
C ILE A 147 -3.50 10.73 -14.81
N ILE A 148 -3.53 12.01 -14.48
CA ILE A 148 -4.30 12.53 -13.34
C ILE A 148 -5.59 13.17 -13.87
N ILE A 149 -6.72 12.91 -13.20
CA ILE A 149 -8.00 13.51 -13.56
C ILE A 149 -8.31 14.64 -12.56
N SER A 150 -8.28 15.88 -13.06
CA SER A 150 -8.69 17.05 -12.28
C SER A 150 -10.17 17.38 -12.52
N LYS A 151 -10.90 17.65 -11.41
CA LYS A 151 -12.29 18.16 -11.45
C LYS A 151 -12.38 19.65 -11.18
N GLY A 152 -11.38 20.42 -11.47
CA GLY A 152 -11.28 21.85 -11.21
C GLY A 152 -9.87 22.28 -11.51
N TYR A 153 -9.34 23.22 -10.89
CA TYR A 153 -8.04 23.90 -11.03
C TYR A 153 -6.88 22.97 -11.50
N PRO A 154 -6.75 22.69 -12.81
CA PRO A 154 -5.73 21.78 -13.32
C PRO A 154 -4.31 22.31 -13.09
N ASP A 155 -4.11 23.64 -13.12
CA ASP A 155 -2.82 24.28 -12.93
C ASP A 155 -2.29 24.07 -11.49
N GLU A 156 -3.15 24.18 -10.48
CA GLU A 156 -2.75 23.89 -9.08
C GLU A 156 -2.34 22.41 -8.91
N ILE A 157 -3.02 21.50 -9.60
CA ILE A 157 -2.68 20.07 -9.53
C ILE A 157 -1.37 19.81 -10.26
N LEU A 158 -1.14 20.46 -11.39
CA LEU A 158 0.10 20.35 -12.13
C LEU A 158 1.28 20.87 -11.28
N GLU A 159 1.21 22.09 -10.79
CA GLU A 159 2.23 22.69 -9.96
C GLU A 159 2.52 21.89 -8.69
N HIS A 160 1.47 21.49 -7.97
CA HIS A 160 1.63 20.80 -6.70
C HIS A 160 2.13 19.35 -6.84
N TYR A 161 1.55 18.55 -7.75
CA TYR A 161 1.83 17.12 -7.84
C TYR A 161 2.85 16.76 -8.91
N VAL A 162 2.78 17.37 -10.08
CA VAL A 162 3.66 17.02 -11.21
C VAL A 162 5.01 17.66 -11.02
N ASP A 163 5.05 18.96 -10.75
CA ASP A 163 6.26 19.74 -10.60
C ASP A 163 6.75 19.77 -9.15
N GLY A 164 5.86 19.52 -8.18
CA GLY A 164 6.19 19.50 -6.76
C GLY A 164 7.19 18.42 -6.37
N GLU A 165 8.00 18.72 -5.35
CA GLU A 165 8.93 17.77 -4.74
C GLU A 165 8.23 16.95 -3.64
N PRO A 166 8.58 15.65 -3.50
CA PRO A 166 8.06 14.83 -2.42
C PRO A 166 8.42 15.41 -1.05
N GLU A 167 7.49 15.26 -0.12
CA GLU A 167 7.71 15.63 1.27
C GLU A 167 8.90 14.84 1.85
N PRO A 168 9.71 15.46 2.72
CA PRO A 168 10.79 14.75 3.38
C PRO A 168 10.23 13.59 4.23
N LEU A 169 11.00 12.51 4.28
CA LEU A 169 10.64 11.37 5.15
C LEU A 169 10.79 11.80 6.61
N GLU A 170 9.76 11.56 7.39
CA GLU A 170 9.76 11.79 8.84
C GLU A 170 9.48 10.49 9.59
N SER A 171 10.23 10.27 10.66
CA SER A 171 10.01 9.13 11.52
C SER A 171 8.79 9.35 12.42
N LYS A 172 7.86 8.40 12.41
CA LYS A 172 6.69 8.42 13.31
C LYS A 172 6.97 7.80 14.69
N THR A 173 8.15 7.29 14.93
CA THR A 173 8.50 6.56 16.16
C THR A 173 8.46 7.46 17.39
N LEU A 174 8.86 8.73 17.26
CA LEU A 174 8.97 9.69 18.36
C LEU A 174 7.87 10.76 18.36
N ASP A 175 6.94 10.74 17.38
CA ASP A 175 5.88 11.74 17.25
C ASP A 175 4.88 11.63 18.40
N GLU A 176 4.49 10.40 18.73
CA GLU A 176 3.55 10.13 19.81
C GLU A 176 4.19 9.27 20.91
N ASP A 177 3.92 9.63 22.15
CA ASP A 177 4.33 8.87 23.34
C ASP A 177 3.88 7.39 23.28
N SER A 178 2.72 7.12 22.68
CA SER A 178 2.18 5.77 22.47
C SER A 178 3.01 4.96 21.48
N SER A 179 3.42 5.55 20.36
CA SER A 179 4.24 4.89 19.35
C SER A 179 5.61 4.50 19.89
N LEU A 180 6.28 5.43 20.59
CA LEU A 180 7.55 5.13 21.23
C LEU A 180 7.41 4.02 22.27
N ARG A 181 6.37 4.03 23.09
CA ARG A 181 6.12 3.02 24.14
C ARG A 181 5.92 1.62 23.58
N ILE A 182 5.16 1.49 22.48
CA ILE A 182 4.97 0.21 21.78
C ILE A 182 6.29 -0.32 21.23
N ASN A 183 7.08 0.54 20.60
CA ASN A 183 8.40 0.16 20.06
C ASN A 183 9.39 -0.23 21.16
N LEU A 184 9.41 0.50 22.28
CA LEU A 184 10.22 0.15 23.45
C LEU A 184 9.85 -1.21 24.02
N LEU A 185 8.57 -1.45 24.25
CA LEU A 185 8.09 -2.74 24.76
C LEU A 185 8.43 -3.90 23.81
N GLY A 186 8.26 -3.69 22.50
CA GLY A 186 8.62 -4.67 21.48
C GLY A 186 10.12 -4.98 21.45
N PHE A 187 10.97 -3.95 21.58
CA PHE A 187 12.42 -4.13 21.67
C PHE A 187 12.81 -4.89 22.95
N ILE A 188 12.32 -4.46 24.11
CA ILE A 188 12.61 -5.10 25.41
C ILE A 188 12.17 -6.57 25.37
N TYR A 189 10.95 -6.87 24.91
CA TYR A 189 10.45 -8.23 24.80
C TYR A 189 11.31 -9.11 23.89
N THR A 190 11.77 -8.57 22.77
CA THR A 190 12.60 -9.33 21.82
C THR A 190 14.01 -9.53 22.35
N ALA A 191 14.62 -8.50 22.92
CA ALA A 191 15.98 -8.55 23.46
C ALA A 191 16.07 -9.42 24.72
N SER A 192 15.04 -9.39 25.58
CA SER A 192 15.03 -10.16 26.84
C SER A 192 14.83 -11.66 26.64
N LYS A 193 14.47 -12.14 25.44
CA LYS A 193 14.41 -13.59 25.15
C LYS A 193 15.75 -14.30 25.33
N PHE A 194 16.85 -13.60 25.19
CA PHE A 194 18.19 -14.17 25.24
C PHE A 194 18.97 -13.75 26.50
N ASN A 195 18.79 -12.51 26.93
CA ASN A 195 19.41 -11.94 28.12
C ASN A 195 18.63 -10.71 28.60
N PRO A 196 18.64 -10.38 29.91
CA PRO A 196 18.08 -9.14 30.40
C PRO A 196 18.63 -7.93 29.64
N THR A 197 17.76 -7.00 29.30
CA THR A 197 18.13 -5.81 28.53
C THR A 197 18.41 -4.65 29.46
N SER A 198 19.60 -4.06 29.37
CA SER A 198 19.95 -2.89 30.18
C SER A 198 19.47 -1.59 29.52
N TYR A 199 19.38 -0.53 30.36
CA TYR A 199 19.05 0.83 29.89
C TYR A 199 20.01 1.30 28.79
N GLU A 200 21.31 1.08 28.94
CA GLU A 200 22.32 1.49 27.95
C GLU A 200 22.11 0.80 26.60
N LYS A 201 21.71 -0.48 26.60
CA LYS A 201 21.38 -1.20 25.36
C LYS A 201 20.15 -0.64 24.67
N ILE A 202 19.15 -0.21 25.44
CA ILE A 202 17.94 0.42 24.90
C ILE A 202 18.31 1.76 24.25
N ILE A 203 19.01 2.64 24.98
CA ILE A 203 19.45 3.94 24.45
C ILE A 203 20.31 3.75 23.20
N LYS A 204 21.30 2.85 23.26
CA LYS A 204 22.17 2.55 22.11
C LYS A 204 21.38 2.09 20.86
N PHE A 205 20.36 1.25 21.05
CA PHE A 205 19.52 0.83 19.93
C PHE A 205 18.74 1.99 19.34
N PHE A 206 18.06 2.76 20.18
CA PHE A 206 17.23 3.86 19.71
C PHE A 206 18.07 5.02 19.14
N SER A 207 19.30 5.25 19.60
CA SER A 207 20.22 6.26 19.01
C SER A 207 20.69 5.91 17.59
N GLN A 208 20.57 4.66 17.16
CA GLN A 208 20.90 4.21 15.81
C GLN A 208 19.70 4.22 14.86
N THR A 209 18.53 4.69 15.31
CA THR A 209 17.33 4.76 14.48
C THR A 209 17.29 6.05 13.64
N PHE A 210 16.49 6.00 12.55
CA PHE A 210 16.23 7.18 11.74
C PHE A 210 15.58 8.31 12.56
N ALA A 211 14.75 7.95 13.56
CA ALA A 211 14.15 8.91 14.47
C ALA A 211 15.22 9.71 15.26
N ALA A 212 16.26 9.04 15.75
CA ALA A 212 17.36 9.71 16.44
C ALA A 212 18.19 10.59 15.48
N TYR A 213 18.44 10.10 14.26
CA TYR A 213 19.14 10.89 13.23
C TYR A 213 18.44 12.23 12.93
N GLN A 214 17.11 12.27 13.01
CA GLN A 214 16.32 13.48 12.79
C GLN A 214 16.27 14.42 14.01
N LEU A 215 16.69 13.95 15.19
CA LEU A 215 16.82 14.80 16.37
C LEU A 215 18.14 15.56 16.33
N SER A 216 18.07 16.83 16.65
CA SER A 216 19.28 17.68 16.71
C SER A 216 20.11 17.47 18.01
N ASP A 217 19.55 16.73 18.98
CA ASP A 217 20.14 16.57 20.32
C ASP A 217 19.79 15.20 20.90
N ASP A 218 20.80 14.40 21.19
CA ASP A 218 20.67 13.06 21.79
C ASP A 218 20.00 13.11 23.16
N SER A 219 20.13 14.20 23.92
CA SER A 219 19.50 14.35 25.23
C SER A 219 17.97 14.36 25.14
N VAL A 220 17.41 14.77 24.01
CA VAL A 220 15.96 14.73 23.77
C VAL A 220 15.47 13.29 23.62
N LEU A 221 16.24 12.46 22.92
CA LEU A 221 15.94 11.02 22.78
C LEU A 221 15.95 10.34 24.16
N GLU A 222 17.00 10.53 24.93
CA GLU A 222 17.12 9.94 26.26
C GLU A 222 15.96 10.32 27.18
N LYS A 223 15.61 11.61 27.23
CA LYS A 223 14.45 12.10 28.00
C LYS A 223 13.15 11.43 27.59
N LYS A 224 12.90 11.33 26.27
CA LYS A 224 11.68 10.68 25.75
C LYS A 224 11.66 9.20 26.10
N VAL A 225 12.76 8.49 25.89
CA VAL A 225 12.87 7.04 26.20
C VAL A 225 12.69 6.80 27.69
N THR A 226 13.40 7.52 28.55
CA THR A 226 13.29 7.38 30.02
C THR A 226 11.85 7.58 30.50
N LYS A 227 11.22 8.66 30.05
CA LYS A 227 9.80 8.94 30.37
C LYS A 227 8.86 7.77 30.00
N GLN A 228 9.08 7.12 28.87
CA GLN A 228 8.21 6.02 28.45
C GLN A 228 8.56 4.71 29.17
N LEU A 229 9.82 4.49 29.54
CA LEU A 229 10.22 3.35 30.37
C LEU A 229 9.59 3.45 31.78
N GLU A 230 9.60 4.63 32.39
CA GLU A 230 8.92 4.87 33.67
C GLU A 230 7.42 4.53 33.58
N LYS A 231 6.74 4.96 32.52
CA LYS A 231 5.33 4.61 32.30
C LYS A 231 5.11 3.12 32.11
N LEU A 232 6.00 2.42 31.39
CA LEU A 232 5.90 0.96 31.24
C LEU A 232 6.07 0.23 32.58
N LYS A 233 6.94 0.75 33.49
CA LYS A 233 7.06 0.27 34.86
C LYS A 233 5.79 0.53 35.69
N GLU A 234 5.23 1.74 35.61
CA GLU A 234 3.96 2.07 36.28
C GLU A 234 2.82 1.15 35.84
N TYR A 235 2.79 0.75 34.57
CA TYR A 235 1.80 -0.20 34.05
C TYR A 235 2.11 -1.67 34.39
N GLY A 236 3.22 -1.96 35.07
CA GLY A 236 3.64 -3.33 35.40
C GLY A 236 4.02 -4.17 34.16
N MET A 237 4.34 -3.53 33.04
CA MET A 237 4.71 -4.21 31.80
C MET A 237 6.19 -4.58 31.72
N ILE A 238 7.03 -3.91 32.51
CA ILE A 238 8.47 -4.18 32.67
C ILE A 238 8.85 -4.07 34.15
N THR A 239 9.92 -4.75 34.52
CA THR A 239 10.59 -4.66 35.83
C THR A 239 11.96 -4.02 35.69
N ASP A 240 12.62 -3.76 36.82
CA ASP A 240 14.02 -3.30 36.85
C ASP A 240 14.98 -4.35 36.29
#